data_21b7db2fecfa61455b350274eb153a16
#
_entry.id   21b7db2fecfa61455b350274eb153a16
#
_cell.length_a   1.000
_cell.length_b   1.000
_cell.length_c   1.000
_cell.angle_alpha   90.00
_cell.angle_beta   90.00
_cell.angle_gamma   90.00
#
_symmetry.space_group_name_H-M   'P 1'
#
loop_
_entity.id
_entity.type
_entity.pdbx_description
1 polymer ?
#
loop_
_entity_poly.entity_id
_entity_poly.type
_entity_poly.pdbx_seq_one_letter_code
_entity_poly.pdbx_strand_id
1 'polypeptide(L)'
;MTAAALRALHHGPDLPLVLPGPWDAASAKVFADAGFPALATPSAGIAAALGHRDGQTPADEMFAAVTRIARAVDIPVSADVEAGYGLSAKELVGRLLDAGAVGCNLEDTDHATGTLRDPRQQADWLARVRAEAGDALVINARIDTYLRGVHDKDETIRRGRLYAEAGADCVYPFAAPPEQLAELATAIGLPLNAVVFPQGPGPRELGALGATRITFGPGLQQRAMTALAHLAAQLRDDLPAGG
;
A
#
# COMPACT_ATOMS: atom_id res chain seq x y z
N MET A 1 -4.85 -6.85 -17.11
CA MET A 1 -3.85 -7.03 -16.06
C MET A 1 -4.25 -8.15 -15.15
N THR A 2 -3.34 -8.96 -14.60
CA THR A 2 -3.71 -10.14 -13.79
C THR A 2 -2.95 -10.14 -12.47
N ALA A 3 -3.56 -10.71 -11.44
CA ALA A 3 -2.91 -10.96 -10.16
C ALA A 3 -1.70 -11.90 -10.31
N ALA A 4 -1.76 -12.86 -11.25
CA ALA A 4 -0.62 -13.73 -11.55
C ALA A 4 0.61 -12.93 -12.01
N ALA A 5 0.43 -11.91 -12.86
CA ALA A 5 1.52 -11.05 -13.28
C ALA A 5 2.10 -10.25 -12.08
N LEU A 6 1.24 -9.67 -11.24
CA LEU A 6 1.70 -8.97 -10.04
C LEU A 6 2.41 -9.91 -9.05
N ARG A 7 1.88 -11.13 -8.87
CA ARG A 7 2.49 -12.15 -7.99
C ARG A 7 3.88 -12.54 -8.48
N ALA A 8 4.04 -12.74 -9.79
CA ALA A 8 5.33 -13.09 -10.39
C ALA A 8 6.40 -12.01 -10.15
N LEU A 9 6.04 -10.71 -10.16
CA LEU A 9 6.95 -9.61 -9.88
C LEU A 9 7.55 -9.65 -8.45
N HIS A 10 6.87 -10.27 -7.47
CA HIS A 10 7.39 -10.42 -6.12
C HIS A 10 8.51 -11.47 -6.01
N HIS A 11 8.70 -12.29 -7.04
CA HIS A 11 9.70 -13.36 -7.11
C HIS A 11 10.63 -13.25 -8.33
N GLY A 12 10.56 -12.13 -9.05
CA GLY A 12 11.36 -11.89 -10.26
C GLY A 12 12.82 -11.57 -9.97
N PRO A 13 13.66 -11.52 -11.01
CA PRO A 13 15.09 -11.18 -10.88
C PRO A 13 15.31 -9.68 -10.56
N ASP A 14 14.34 -8.82 -10.86
CA ASP A 14 14.45 -7.36 -10.73
C ASP A 14 13.96 -6.88 -9.35
N LEU A 15 14.40 -7.55 -8.29
CA LEU A 15 14.09 -7.15 -6.91
C LEU A 15 15.06 -6.08 -6.42
N PRO A 16 14.58 -5.17 -5.54
CA PRO A 16 13.20 -5.10 -5.00
C PRO A 16 12.21 -4.58 -6.04
N LEU A 17 10.98 -5.12 -6.02
CA LEU A 17 9.86 -4.60 -6.78
C LEU A 17 9.44 -3.22 -6.24
N VAL A 18 9.69 -2.17 -7.00
CA VAL A 18 9.36 -0.79 -6.61
C VAL A 18 7.99 -0.42 -7.16
N LEU A 19 7.05 -0.09 -6.29
CA LEU A 19 5.67 0.25 -6.61
C LEU A 19 5.38 1.70 -6.18
N PRO A 20 5.49 2.68 -7.10
CA PRO A 20 5.08 4.04 -6.79
C PRO A 20 3.58 4.11 -6.53
N GLY A 21 3.20 5.08 -5.69
CA GLY A 21 1.82 5.26 -5.22
C GLY A 21 1.11 6.40 -5.94
N PRO A 22 0.30 6.12 -6.99
CA PRO A 22 -0.54 7.11 -7.62
C PRO A 22 -1.75 7.44 -6.73
N TRP A 23 -2.15 8.71 -6.71
CA TRP A 23 -3.33 9.19 -5.98
C TRP A 23 -4.48 9.60 -6.91
N ASP A 24 -4.21 9.65 -8.22
CA ASP A 24 -5.18 9.93 -9.28
C ASP A 24 -4.74 9.31 -10.62
N ALA A 25 -5.58 9.46 -11.64
CA ALA A 25 -5.31 8.93 -12.98
C ALA A 25 -4.11 9.61 -13.67
N ALA A 26 -3.83 10.88 -13.36
CA ALA A 26 -2.72 11.62 -13.98
C ALA A 26 -1.39 11.12 -13.41
N SER A 27 -1.27 11.01 -12.08
CA SER A 27 -0.08 10.46 -11.44
C SER A 27 0.17 9.00 -11.81
N ALA A 28 -0.91 8.20 -12.02
CA ALA A 28 -0.78 6.82 -12.48
C ALA A 28 -0.10 6.73 -13.87
N LYS A 29 -0.52 7.58 -14.81
CA LYS A 29 0.10 7.65 -16.14
C LYS A 29 1.57 8.06 -16.07
N VAL A 30 1.91 9.06 -15.26
CA VAL A 30 3.31 9.50 -15.08
C VAL A 30 4.19 8.33 -14.63
N PHE A 31 3.74 7.53 -13.68
CA PHE A 31 4.53 6.38 -13.21
C PHE A 31 4.57 5.24 -14.24
N ALA A 32 3.47 4.98 -14.95
CA ALA A 32 3.44 3.96 -15.99
C ALA A 32 4.36 4.34 -17.16
N ASP A 33 4.31 5.60 -17.62
CA ASP A 33 5.15 6.13 -18.69
C ASP A 33 6.64 6.15 -18.31
N ALA A 34 6.95 6.26 -17.01
CA ALA A 34 8.30 6.11 -16.47
C ALA A 34 8.83 4.66 -16.46
N GLY A 35 7.99 3.69 -16.85
CA GLY A 35 8.40 2.28 -17.00
C GLY A 35 8.28 1.43 -15.74
N PHE A 36 7.55 1.87 -14.70
CA PHE A 36 7.30 1.02 -13.53
C PHE A 36 6.39 -0.15 -13.90
N PRO A 37 6.73 -1.39 -13.43
CA PRO A 37 6.00 -2.59 -13.86
C PRO A 37 4.63 -2.78 -13.20
N ALA A 38 4.37 -2.08 -12.10
CA ALA A 38 3.12 -2.09 -11.36
C ALA A 38 3.02 -0.88 -10.42
N LEU A 39 1.84 -0.61 -9.87
CA LEU A 39 1.56 0.50 -8.97
C LEU A 39 0.91 0.01 -7.66
N ALA A 40 1.10 0.75 -6.56
CA ALA A 40 0.40 0.49 -5.30
C ALA A 40 -0.19 1.81 -4.78
N THR A 41 -1.52 1.96 -4.84
CA THR A 41 -2.17 3.21 -4.42
C THR A 41 -1.97 3.47 -2.92
N PRO A 42 -1.75 4.72 -2.50
CA PRO A 42 -1.72 5.10 -1.10
C PRO A 42 -3.10 5.61 -0.65
N SER A 43 -3.74 4.96 0.34
CA SER A 43 -5.03 5.43 0.89
C SER A 43 -4.95 6.88 1.38
N ALA A 44 -3.91 7.22 2.14
CA ALA A 44 -3.66 8.57 2.64
C ALA A 44 -3.45 9.62 1.53
N GLY A 45 -2.78 9.25 0.43
CA GLY A 45 -2.58 10.14 -0.72
C GLY A 45 -3.87 10.38 -1.51
N ILE A 46 -4.69 9.34 -1.67
CA ILE A 46 -6.03 9.46 -2.27
C ILE A 46 -6.95 10.29 -1.38
N ALA A 47 -6.97 10.02 -0.07
CA ALA A 47 -7.74 10.80 0.90
C ALA A 47 -7.43 12.30 0.78
N ALA A 48 -6.15 12.66 0.79
CA ALA A 48 -5.72 14.05 0.63
C ALA A 48 -6.18 14.67 -0.70
N ALA A 49 -6.12 13.92 -1.81
CA ALA A 49 -6.57 14.41 -3.12
C ALA A 49 -8.10 14.60 -3.21
N LEU A 50 -8.86 13.84 -2.41
CA LEU A 50 -10.32 13.94 -2.31
C LEU A 50 -10.79 14.95 -1.24
N GLY A 51 -9.88 15.53 -0.45
CA GLY A 51 -10.20 16.48 0.62
C GLY A 51 -10.55 15.83 1.94
N HIS A 52 -10.26 14.55 2.12
CA HIS A 52 -10.45 13.82 3.37
C HIS A 52 -9.17 13.72 4.19
N ARG A 53 -9.32 13.42 5.47
CA ARG A 53 -8.21 12.97 6.31
C ARG A 53 -7.97 11.48 6.08
N ASP A 54 -6.74 11.06 6.31
CA ASP A 54 -6.36 9.64 6.29
C ASP A 54 -7.25 8.81 7.23
N GLY A 55 -7.72 7.66 6.75
CA GLY A 55 -8.67 6.80 7.50
C GLY A 55 -10.12 7.29 7.56
N GLN A 56 -10.46 8.39 6.85
CA GLN A 56 -11.82 8.97 6.86
C GLN A 56 -12.49 9.03 5.48
N THR A 57 -11.84 8.50 4.45
CA THR A 57 -12.42 8.45 3.11
C THR A 57 -13.55 7.42 3.07
N PRO A 58 -14.77 7.79 2.63
CA PRO A 58 -15.83 6.81 2.41
C PRO A 58 -15.40 5.71 1.43
N ALA A 59 -15.77 4.48 1.70
CA ALA A 59 -15.40 3.33 0.86
C ALA A 59 -15.75 3.56 -0.63
N ASP A 60 -16.94 4.09 -0.92
CA ASP A 60 -17.39 4.32 -2.30
C ASP A 60 -16.48 5.33 -3.04
N GLU A 61 -15.99 6.37 -2.37
CA GLU A 61 -15.08 7.34 -2.96
C GLU A 61 -13.69 6.73 -3.18
N MET A 62 -13.21 5.94 -2.22
CA MET A 62 -11.93 5.23 -2.37
C MET A 62 -11.95 4.26 -3.55
N PHE A 63 -12.97 3.40 -3.66
CA PHE A 63 -13.09 2.47 -4.79
C PHE A 63 -13.29 3.20 -6.12
N ALA A 64 -14.01 4.33 -6.14
CA ALA A 64 -14.13 5.15 -7.34
C ALA A 64 -12.79 5.77 -7.77
N ALA A 65 -11.94 6.17 -6.81
CA ALA A 65 -10.59 6.66 -7.11
C ALA A 65 -9.70 5.54 -7.65
N VAL A 66 -9.70 4.37 -7.01
CA VAL A 66 -8.97 3.17 -7.49
C VAL A 66 -9.41 2.80 -8.90
N THR A 67 -10.71 2.84 -9.20
CA THR A 67 -11.24 2.57 -10.54
C THR A 67 -10.66 3.53 -11.59
N ARG A 68 -10.60 4.83 -11.27
CA ARG A 68 -10.02 5.83 -12.19
C ARG A 68 -8.54 5.59 -12.44
N ILE A 69 -7.79 5.25 -11.38
CA ILE A 69 -6.36 4.91 -11.45
C ILE A 69 -6.15 3.66 -12.31
N ALA A 70 -6.85 2.56 -11.99
CA ALA A 70 -6.68 1.29 -12.68
C ALA A 70 -7.04 1.36 -14.18
N ARG A 71 -8.07 2.15 -14.54
CA ARG A 71 -8.46 2.38 -15.96
C ARG A 71 -7.48 3.25 -16.74
N ALA A 72 -6.63 3.99 -16.07
CA ALA A 72 -5.72 4.93 -16.71
C ALA A 72 -4.43 4.28 -17.21
N VAL A 73 -4.14 3.04 -16.83
CA VAL A 73 -2.87 2.35 -17.09
C VAL A 73 -3.06 0.89 -17.50
N ASP A 74 -2.09 0.36 -18.24
CA ASP A 74 -2.05 -1.02 -18.69
C ASP A 74 -1.09 -1.89 -17.87
N ILE A 75 -0.79 -1.52 -16.63
CA ILE A 75 0.05 -2.24 -15.68
C ILE A 75 -0.75 -2.60 -14.41
N PRO A 76 -0.37 -3.66 -13.67
CA PRO A 76 -1.06 -4.08 -12.46
C PRO A 76 -1.17 -2.97 -11.41
N VAL A 77 -2.34 -2.85 -10.77
CA VAL A 77 -2.59 -1.92 -9.66
C VAL A 77 -2.97 -2.70 -8.41
N SER A 78 -2.23 -2.48 -7.33
CA SER A 78 -2.54 -2.93 -5.97
C SER A 78 -3.18 -1.77 -5.20
N ALA A 79 -4.36 -1.98 -4.62
CA ALA A 79 -5.09 -0.94 -3.90
C ALA A 79 -4.83 -1.01 -2.39
N ASP A 80 -4.50 0.12 -1.76
CA ASP A 80 -4.54 0.25 -0.32
C ASP A 80 -5.99 0.55 0.10
N VAL A 81 -6.62 -0.42 0.74
CA VAL A 81 -8.02 -0.34 1.20
C VAL A 81 -8.12 -0.43 2.72
N GLU A 82 -7.09 0.06 3.40
CA GLU A 82 -7.04 0.17 4.86
C GLU A 82 -7.36 -1.18 5.55
N ALA A 83 -8.28 -1.18 6.51
CA ALA A 83 -8.76 -2.39 7.18
C ALA A 83 -9.97 -3.04 6.50
N GLY A 84 -10.33 -2.62 5.25
CA GLY A 84 -11.45 -3.15 4.48
C GLY A 84 -12.80 -2.48 4.75
N TYR A 85 -12.82 -1.29 5.37
CA TYR A 85 -14.04 -0.45 5.56
C TYR A 85 -15.22 -1.15 6.24
N GLY A 86 -15.01 -2.20 7.01
CA GLY A 86 -16.07 -2.99 7.63
C GLY A 86 -16.93 -3.81 6.65
N LEU A 87 -16.53 -3.91 5.39
CA LEU A 87 -17.20 -4.71 4.36
C LEU A 87 -17.04 -6.21 4.64
N SER A 88 -17.97 -7.02 4.18
CA SER A 88 -17.77 -8.47 4.13
C SER A 88 -16.65 -8.84 3.16
N ALA A 89 -16.00 -9.99 3.35
CA ALA A 89 -14.92 -10.44 2.45
C ALA A 89 -15.40 -10.50 0.98
N LYS A 90 -16.59 -11.03 0.74
CA LYS A 90 -17.22 -11.11 -0.58
C LYS A 90 -17.41 -9.73 -1.21
N GLU A 91 -17.93 -8.77 -0.43
CA GLU A 91 -18.17 -7.42 -0.93
C GLU A 91 -16.85 -6.67 -1.20
N LEU A 92 -15.88 -6.79 -0.30
CA LEU A 92 -14.55 -6.20 -0.49
C LEU A 92 -13.88 -6.72 -1.75
N VAL A 93 -13.84 -8.04 -1.93
CA VAL A 93 -13.24 -8.67 -3.11
C VAL A 93 -13.97 -8.26 -4.38
N GLY A 94 -15.31 -8.28 -4.38
CA GLY A 94 -16.11 -7.84 -5.53
C GLY A 94 -15.76 -6.41 -5.92
N ARG A 95 -15.73 -5.46 -4.97
CA ARG A 95 -15.41 -4.05 -5.23
C ARG A 95 -13.98 -3.86 -5.74
N LEU A 96 -13.00 -4.61 -5.22
CA LEU A 96 -11.61 -4.56 -5.69
C LEU A 96 -11.50 -5.00 -7.16
N LEU A 97 -12.13 -6.12 -7.50
CA LEU A 97 -12.11 -6.65 -8.86
C LEU A 97 -12.87 -5.73 -9.83
N ASP A 98 -14.04 -5.22 -9.44
CA ASP A 98 -14.82 -4.25 -10.22
C ASP A 98 -14.06 -2.96 -10.47
N ALA A 99 -13.25 -2.53 -9.49
CA ALA A 99 -12.35 -1.38 -9.63
C ALA A 99 -11.15 -1.64 -10.54
N GLY A 100 -10.89 -2.91 -10.92
CA GLY A 100 -9.75 -3.30 -11.75
C GLY A 100 -8.45 -3.50 -10.96
N ALA A 101 -8.50 -3.52 -9.62
CA ALA A 101 -7.36 -3.86 -8.79
C ALA A 101 -7.06 -5.37 -8.86
N VAL A 102 -5.78 -5.72 -8.90
CA VAL A 102 -5.30 -7.11 -8.91
C VAL A 102 -4.51 -7.47 -7.66
N GLY A 103 -4.47 -6.57 -6.69
CA GLY A 103 -3.90 -6.76 -5.36
C GLY A 103 -4.45 -5.73 -4.39
N CYS A 104 -4.25 -5.98 -3.10
CA CYS A 104 -4.64 -5.05 -2.05
C CYS A 104 -3.69 -5.10 -0.85
N ASN A 105 -3.61 -3.97 -0.10
CA ASN A 105 -3.15 -3.96 1.27
C ASN A 105 -4.37 -4.11 2.19
N LEU A 106 -4.20 -4.90 3.26
CA LEU A 106 -5.18 -5.04 4.34
C LEU A 106 -4.45 -4.98 5.67
N GLU A 107 -4.72 -3.95 6.47
CA GLU A 107 -4.03 -3.70 7.74
C GLU A 107 -4.78 -4.28 8.94
N ASP A 108 -4.04 -4.51 10.01
CA ASP A 108 -4.57 -5.07 11.25
C ASP A 108 -4.89 -4.03 12.34
N THR A 109 -4.99 -2.75 11.94
CA THR A 109 -5.51 -1.68 12.78
C THR A 109 -7.03 -1.66 12.75
N ASP A 110 -7.65 -1.58 13.91
CA ASP A 110 -9.05 -1.20 14.06
C ASP A 110 -9.16 0.33 14.07
N HIS A 111 -9.71 0.91 13.00
CA HIS A 111 -9.85 2.36 12.85
C HIS A 111 -10.82 2.99 13.85
N ALA A 112 -11.77 2.24 14.40
CA ALA A 112 -12.72 2.76 15.38
C ALA A 112 -12.06 2.99 16.74
N THR A 113 -11.12 2.12 17.12
CA THR A 113 -10.43 2.18 18.42
C THR A 113 -9.00 2.70 18.33
N GLY A 114 -8.40 2.69 17.13
CA GLY A 114 -7.00 3.01 16.91
C GLY A 114 -6.03 1.95 17.44
N THR A 115 -6.51 0.75 17.79
CA THR A 115 -5.72 -0.33 18.36
C THR A 115 -5.50 -1.47 17.36
N LEU A 116 -4.52 -2.33 17.64
CA LEU A 116 -4.33 -3.57 16.87
C LEU A 116 -5.50 -4.53 17.11
N ARG A 117 -6.01 -5.12 16.04
CA ARG A 117 -6.93 -6.26 16.12
C ARG A 117 -6.24 -7.48 16.74
N ASP A 118 -7.02 -8.37 17.33
CA ASP A 118 -6.52 -9.69 17.69
C ASP A 118 -5.93 -10.37 16.45
N PRO A 119 -4.70 -10.92 16.52
CA PRO A 119 -4.02 -11.45 15.34
C PRO A 119 -4.71 -12.67 14.73
N ARG A 120 -5.41 -13.48 15.52
CA ARG A 120 -6.19 -14.61 14.99
C ARG A 120 -7.46 -14.14 14.30
N GLN A 121 -8.14 -13.14 14.85
CA GLN A 121 -9.30 -12.52 14.18
C GLN A 121 -8.91 -11.88 12.84
N GLN A 122 -7.73 -11.24 12.78
CA GLN A 122 -7.22 -10.70 11.52
C GLN A 122 -6.84 -11.81 10.54
N ALA A 123 -6.18 -12.87 10.99
CA ALA A 123 -5.88 -14.03 10.15
C ALA A 123 -7.14 -14.68 9.60
N ASP A 124 -8.17 -14.89 10.44
CA ASP A 124 -9.47 -15.42 10.00
C ASP A 124 -10.15 -14.51 8.96
N TRP A 125 -9.98 -13.18 9.11
CA TRP A 125 -10.47 -12.22 8.13
C TRP A 125 -9.73 -12.35 6.79
N LEU A 126 -8.39 -12.40 6.81
CA LEU A 126 -7.56 -12.60 5.62
C LEU A 126 -7.86 -13.93 4.93
N ALA A 127 -8.07 -15.01 5.70
CA ALA A 127 -8.45 -16.31 5.15
C ALA A 127 -9.80 -16.27 4.40
N ARG A 128 -10.79 -15.52 4.94
CA ARG A 128 -12.06 -15.30 4.24
C ARG A 128 -11.87 -14.47 2.97
N VAL A 129 -11.04 -13.43 2.99
CA VAL A 129 -10.72 -12.65 1.77
C VAL A 129 -10.03 -13.53 0.74
N ARG A 130 -9.07 -14.39 1.15
CA ARG A 130 -8.41 -15.34 0.25
C ARG A 130 -9.40 -16.34 -0.34
N ALA A 131 -10.31 -16.87 0.47
CA ALA A 131 -11.32 -17.82 -0.01
C ALA A 131 -12.25 -17.21 -1.09
N GLU A 132 -12.63 -15.94 -0.92
CA GLU A 132 -13.46 -15.22 -1.91
C GLU A 132 -12.66 -14.81 -3.16
N ALA A 133 -11.41 -14.38 -2.98
CA ALA A 133 -10.58 -13.91 -4.08
C ALA A 133 -9.97 -15.05 -4.91
N GLY A 134 -9.79 -16.24 -4.35
CA GLY A 134 -8.96 -17.28 -4.96
C GLY A 134 -7.61 -16.71 -5.39
N ASP A 135 -7.24 -16.89 -6.64
CA ASP A 135 -6.00 -16.38 -7.23
C ASP A 135 -6.14 -14.99 -7.89
N ALA A 136 -7.33 -14.38 -7.84
CA ALA A 136 -7.63 -13.15 -8.54
C ALA A 136 -7.02 -11.88 -7.88
N LEU A 137 -6.55 -11.97 -6.61
CA LEU A 137 -5.90 -10.88 -5.91
C LEU A 137 -4.57 -11.32 -5.27
N VAL A 138 -3.60 -10.41 -5.29
CA VAL A 138 -2.40 -10.45 -4.43
C VAL A 138 -2.73 -9.76 -3.12
N ILE A 139 -2.66 -10.48 -2.00
CA ILE A 139 -2.95 -9.95 -0.66
C ILE A 139 -1.64 -9.57 0.02
N ASN A 140 -1.44 -8.29 0.27
CA ASN A 140 -0.34 -7.74 1.05
C ASN A 140 -0.87 -7.45 2.48
N ALA A 141 -0.62 -8.37 3.41
CA ALA A 141 -1.09 -8.24 4.78
C ALA A 141 -0.22 -7.25 5.55
N ARG A 142 -0.80 -6.09 5.89
CA ARG A 142 -0.10 -5.04 6.64
C ARG A 142 -0.20 -5.31 8.14
N ILE A 143 0.96 -5.19 8.81
CA ILE A 143 1.14 -5.41 10.24
C ILE A 143 1.53 -4.07 10.85
N ASP A 144 0.68 -3.51 11.68
CA ASP A 144 0.83 -2.16 12.24
C ASP A 144 1.46 -2.12 13.64
N THR A 145 2.14 -3.18 14.07
CA THR A 145 2.76 -3.25 15.41
C THR A 145 3.61 -2.03 15.71
N TYR A 146 4.58 -1.70 14.86
CA TYR A 146 5.46 -0.54 15.05
C TYR A 146 4.70 0.80 14.98
N LEU A 147 3.73 0.92 14.07
CA LEU A 147 2.88 2.10 13.96
C LEU A 147 2.07 2.35 15.24
N ARG A 148 1.66 1.29 15.91
CA ARG A 148 0.86 1.34 17.16
C ARG A 148 1.72 1.30 18.43
N GLY A 149 3.04 1.50 18.30
CA GLY A 149 3.96 1.56 19.43
C GLY A 149 4.28 0.20 20.06
N VAL A 150 3.91 -0.90 19.42
CA VAL A 150 4.31 -2.25 19.82
C VAL A 150 5.61 -2.58 19.09
N HIS A 151 6.73 -2.19 19.72
CA HIS A 151 8.07 -2.42 19.16
C HIS A 151 8.60 -3.83 19.50
N ASP A 152 7.72 -4.81 19.46
CA ASP A 152 8.02 -6.22 19.68
C ASP A 152 8.12 -6.96 18.34
N LYS A 153 9.34 -7.33 17.99
CA LYS A 153 9.65 -8.05 16.76
C LYS A 153 9.01 -9.45 16.76
N ASP A 154 8.99 -10.14 17.89
CA ASP A 154 8.41 -11.49 17.98
C ASP A 154 6.90 -11.46 17.76
N GLU A 155 6.21 -10.43 18.26
CA GLU A 155 4.79 -10.22 17.97
C GLU A 155 4.57 -9.93 16.49
N THR A 156 5.44 -9.14 15.84
CA THR A 156 5.38 -8.87 14.41
C THR A 156 5.58 -10.16 13.60
N ILE A 157 6.55 -10.98 13.96
CA ILE A 157 6.79 -12.29 13.32
C ILE A 157 5.60 -13.23 13.53
N ARG A 158 5.05 -13.29 14.74
CA ARG A 158 3.89 -14.12 15.07
C ARG A 158 2.68 -13.74 14.19
N ARG A 159 2.38 -12.45 14.06
CA ARG A 159 1.32 -11.95 13.17
C ARG A 159 1.61 -12.31 11.71
N GLY A 160 2.82 -12.03 11.23
CA GLY A 160 3.22 -12.33 9.86
C GLY A 160 3.04 -13.80 9.49
N ARG A 161 3.40 -14.73 10.39
CA ARG A 161 3.19 -16.18 10.18
C ARG A 161 1.72 -16.55 10.11
N LEU A 162 0.89 -16.04 11.03
CA LEU A 162 -0.56 -16.26 11.00
C LEU A 162 -1.18 -15.74 9.69
N TYR A 163 -0.71 -14.59 9.18
CA TYR A 163 -1.23 -14.01 7.94
C TYR A 163 -0.73 -14.77 6.71
N ALA A 164 0.49 -15.33 6.76
CA ALA A 164 1.00 -16.25 5.74
C ALA A 164 0.15 -17.52 5.66
N GLU A 165 -0.13 -18.14 6.81
CA GLU A 165 -1.02 -19.32 6.91
C GLU A 165 -2.44 -19.00 6.44
N ALA A 166 -2.91 -17.77 6.63
CA ALA A 166 -4.20 -17.29 6.13
C ALA A 166 -4.23 -17.00 4.63
N GLY A 167 -3.12 -17.17 3.92
CA GLY A 167 -3.02 -17.03 2.47
C GLY A 167 -2.62 -15.65 1.97
N ALA A 168 -1.93 -14.84 2.78
CA ALA A 168 -1.26 -13.63 2.29
C ALA A 168 -0.15 -13.99 1.29
N ASP A 169 0.02 -13.21 0.24
CA ASP A 169 1.11 -13.35 -0.75
C ASP A 169 2.38 -12.56 -0.33
N CYS A 170 2.18 -11.53 0.48
CA CYS A 170 3.22 -10.62 0.94
C CYS A 170 2.84 -10.12 2.33
N VAL A 171 3.83 -9.75 3.14
CA VAL A 171 3.60 -9.10 4.45
C VAL A 171 4.19 -7.70 4.46
N TYR A 172 3.55 -6.82 5.20
CA TYR A 172 3.96 -5.43 5.28
C TYR A 172 4.05 -4.98 6.76
N PRO A 173 5.16 -5.25 7.43
CA PRO A 173 5.42 -4.70 8.78
C PRO A 173 5.67 -3.19 8.64
N PHE A 174 4.59 -2.42 8.69
CA PHE A 174 4.62 -0.98 8.45
C PHE A 174 5.48 -0.27 9.49
N ALA A 175 6.38 0.59 9.03
CA ALA A 175 7.33 1.33 9.85
C ALA A 175 8.29 0.44 10.68
N ALA A 176 8.51 -0.81 10.29
CA ALA A 176 9.55 -1.63 10.90
C ALA A 176 10.93 -0.98 10.73
N PRO A 177 11.80 -1.03 11.76
CA PRO A 177 13.17 -0.54 11.65
C PRO A 177 13.91 -1.25 10.50
N PRO A 178 14.63 -0.51 9.63
CA PRO A 178 15.29 -1.10 8.46
C PRO A 178 16.23 -2.26 8.80
N GLU A 179 16.93 -2.20 9.92
CA GLU A 179 17.85 -3.23 10.40
C GLU A 179 17.17 -4.56 10.80
N GLN A 180 15.84 -4.56 10.97
CA GLN A 180 15.07 -5.76 11.29
C GLN A 180 14.48 -6.46 10.06
N LEU A 181 14.49 -5.82 8.89
CA LEU A 181 13.80 -6.32 7.69
C LEU A 181 14.27 -7.70 7.26
N ALA A 182 15.58 -7.96 7.25
CA ALA A 182 16.15 -9.26 6.87
C ALA A 182 15.70 -10.40 7.81
N GLU A 183 15.66 -10.13 9.10
CA GLU A 183 15.21 -11.09 10.09
C GLU A 183 13.71 -11.36 9.98
N LEU A 184 12.89 -10.28 9.84
CA LEU A 184 11.45 -10.38 9.64
C LEU A 184 11.12 -11.18 8.38
N ALA A 185 11.78 -10.89 7.24
CA ALA A 185 11.58 -11.61 5.98
C ALA A 185 11.90 -13.10 6.13
N THR A 186 13.04 -13.43 6.74
CA THR A 186 13.47 -14.81 6.95
C THR A 186 12.54 -15.56 7.90
N ALA A 187 12.14 -14.92 9.01
CA ALA A 187 11.33 -15.56 10.03
C ALA A 187 9.87 -15.76 9.61
N ILE A 188 9.33 -14.89 8.78
CA ILE A 188 7.94 -14.99 8.27
C ILE A 188 7.88 -15.89 7.03
N GLY A 189 8.89 -15.84 6.14
CA GLY A 189 8.99 -16.71 4.97
C GLY A 189 8.14 -16.27 3.78
N LEU A 190 7.71 -15.01 3.73
CA LEU A 190 7.01 -14.39 2.59
C LEU A 190 7.78 -13.19 2.04
N PRO A 191 7.50 -12.78 0.79
CA PRO A 191 7.88 -11.46 0.29
C PRO A 191 7.52 -10.38 1.32
N LEU A 192 8.45 -9.43 1.55
CA LEU A 192 8.28 -8.40 2.55
C LEU A 192 8.23 -7.02 1.91
N ASN A 193 7.18 -6.26 2.21
CA ASN A 193 7.05 -4.88 1.80
C ASN A 193 7.69 -3.94 2.83
N ALA A 194 8.52 -3.02 2.36
CA ALA A 194 8.99 -1.88 3.15
C ALA A 194 8.48 -0.56 2.56
N VAL A 195 8.37 0.47 3.39
CA VAL A 195 8.00 1.83 2.99
C VAL A 195 9.22 2.74 2.99
N VAL A 196 9.32 3.57 1.97
CA VAL A 196 10.33 4.64 1.91
C VAL A 196 9.80 5.86 2.66
N PHE A 197 10.48 6.25 3.72
CA PHE A 197 10.25 7.51 4.42
C PHE A 197 11.20 8.61 3.91
N PRO A 198 10.82 9.91 4.02
CA PRO A 198 11.61 11.02 3.46
C PRO A 198 13.07 11.09 3.91
N GLN A 199 13.36 10.65 5.13
CA GLN A 199 14.71 10.65 5.73
C GLN A 199 15.27 9.23 5.95
N GLY A 200 14.59 8.22 5.44
CA GLY A 200 15.00 6.81 5.56
C GLY A 200 15.79 6.30 4.37
N PRO A 201 16.14 5.02 4.40
CA PRO A 201 16.81 4.34 3.30
C PRO A 201 16.01 4.39 2.00
N GLY A 202 16.72 4.50 0.87
CA GLY A 202 16.11 4.46 -0.45
C GLY A 202 15.71 3.04 -0.88
N PRO A 203 14.99 2.89 -2.02
CA PRO A 203 14.50 1.59 -2.47
C PRO A 203 15.59 0.52 -2.60
N ARG A 204 16.73 0.87 -3.18
CA ARG A 204 17.85 -0.06 -3.35
C ARG A 204 18.42 -0.53 -2.01
N GLU A 205 18.54 0.38 -1.06
CA GLU A 205 19.06 0.11 0.27
C GLU A 205 18.10 -0.78 1.07
N LEU A 206 16.78 -0.48 1.05
CA LEU A 206 15.76 -1.33 1.65
C LEU A 206 15.76 -2.73 1.03
N GLY A 207 15.99 -2.83 -0.28
CA GLY A 207 16.14 -4.13 -0.96
C GLY A 207 17.36 -4.91 -0.43
N ALA A 208 18.51 -4.26 -0.26
CA ALA A 208 19.71 -4.87 0.32
C ALA A 208 19.50 -5.32 1.78
N LEU A 209 18.57 -4.69 2.49
CA LEU A 209 18.16 -5.05 3.85
C LEU A 209 17.06 -6.13 3.92
N GLY A 210 16.67 -6.71 2.77
CA GLY A 210 15.77 -7.87 2.72
C GLY A 210 14.32 -7.57 2.29
N ALA A 211 13.98 -6.32 1.99
CA ALA A 211 12.67 -6.01 1.41
C ALA A 211 12.60 -6.43 -0.07
N THR A 212 11.56 -7.14 -0.45
CA THR A 212 11.32 -7.57 -1.83
C THR A 212 10.29 -6.70 -2.55
N ARG A 213 9.49 -5.93 -1.80
CA ARG A 213 8.51 -4.95 -2.29
C ARG A 213 8.74 -3.62 -1.60
N ILE A 214 8.70 -2.54 -2.37
CA ILE A 214 8.93 -1.18 -1.86
C ILE A 214 7.75 -0.29 -2.24
N THR A 215 7.20 0.40 -1.27
CA THR A 215 6.12 1.39 -1.43
C THR A 215 6.50 2.72 -0.78
N PHE A 216 5.68 3.76 -0.94
CA PHE A 216 6.01 5.13 -0.54
C PHE A 216 4.95 5.77 0.36
N GLY A 217 3.85 5.06 0.65
CA GLY A 217 2.72 5.67 1.34
C GLY A 217 2.29 6.97 0.65
N PRO A 218 1.93 8.04 1.38
CA PRO A 218 1.58 9.34 0.80
C PRO A 218 2.79 10.16 0.33
N GLY A 219 4.03 9.68 0.54
CA GLY A 219 5.24 10.49 0.37
C GLY A 219 5.43 11.08 -1.02
N LEU A 220 5.04 10.37 -2.09
CA LEU A 220 5.14 10.88 -3.46
C LEU A 220 4.11 11.98 -3.72
N GLN A 221 2.89 11.83 -3.26
CA GLN A 221 1.85 12.85 -3.33
C GLN A 221 2.27 14.12 -2.56
N GLN A 222 2.77 13.98 -1.34
CA GLN A 222 3.25 15.10 -0.53
C GLN A 222 4.39 15.87 -1.23
N ARG A 223 5.33 15.17 -1.84
CA ARG A 223 6.43 15.80 -2.62
C ARG A 223 5.90 16.56 -3.83
N ALA A 224 4.92 16.01 -4.56
CA ALA A 224 4.28 16.70 -5.67
C ALA A 224 3.56 17.97 -5.20
N MET A 225 2.83 17.92 -4.07
CA MET A 225 2.17 19.09 -3.49
C MET A 225 3.17 20.15 -3.01
N THR A 226 4.31 19.75 -2.47
CA THR A 226 5.39 20.69 -2.11
C THR A 226 5.93 21.42 -3.35
N ALA A 227 6.17 20.69 -4.45
CA ALA A 227 6.61 21.31 -5.70
C ALA A 227 5.54 22.28 -6.27
N LEU A 228 4.27 21.91 -6.20
CA LEU A 228 3.16 22.78 -6.59
C LEU A 228 3.08 24.03 -5.73
N ALA A 229 3.30 23.92 -4.42
CA ALA A 229 3.30 25.06 -3.50
C ALA A 229 4.42 26.08 -3.85
N HIS A 230 5.61 25.59 -4.19
CA HIS A 230 6.71 26.45 -4.67
C HIS A 230 6.35 27.15 -5.96
N LEU A 231 5.78 26.44 -6.94
CA LEU A 231 5.31 27.05 -8.21
C LEU A 231 4.24 28.12 -7.95
N ALA A 232 3.28 27.85 -7.08
CA ALA A 232 2.23 28.81 -6.72
C ALA A 232 2.79 30.07 -6.06
N ALA A 233 3.83 29.95 -5.23
CA ALA A 233 4.51 31.09 -4.64
C ALA A 233 5.20 31.93 -5.71
N GLN A 234 5.94 31.31 -6.63
CA GLN A 234 6.59 32.01 -7.74
C GLN A 234 5.57 32.76 -8.60
N LEU A 235 4.46 32.12 -8.99
CA LEU A 235 3.40 32.74 -9.78
C LEU A 235 2.78 33.95 -9.07
N ARG A 236 2.60 33.88 -7.76
CA ARG A 236 2.09 35.01 -6.98
C ARG A 236 3.07 36.18 -6.94
N ASP A 237 4.37 35.88 -6.78
CA ASP A 237 5.41 36.90 -6.70
C ASP A 237 5.66 37.61 -8.06
N ASP A 238 5.29 36.97 -9.18
CA ASP A 238 5.31 37.55 -10.53
C ASP A 238 4.09 38.45 -10.83
N LEU A 239 3.08 38.48 -9.95
CA LEU A 239 1.93 39.38 -10.14
C LEU A 239 2.33 40.81 -9.79
N PRO A 240 1.83 41.82 -10.57
CA PRO A 240 2.07 43.21 -10.20
C PRO A 240 1.50 43.49 -8.81
N ALA A 241 2.27 44.20 -7.98
CA ALA A 241 1.80 44.64 -6.68
C ALA A 241 0.45 45.33 -6.87
N GLY A 242 -0.59 44.75 -6.29
CA GLY A 242 -1.95 45.26 -6.42
C GLY A 242 -2.03 46.71 -5.99
N GLY A 243 -2.55 47.55 -6.87
CA GLY A 243 -2.90 48.92 -6.56
C GLY A 243 -4.07 49.00 -5.61
#